data_94f75061e16c7892f6fa12f20d21f64b
#
_entry.id   94f75061e16c7892f6fa12f20d21f64b
#
_cell.length_a   1.000
_cell.length_b   1.000
_cell.length_c   1.000
_cell.angle_alpha   90.00
_cell.angle_beta   90.00
_cell.angle_gamma   90.00
#
_symmetry.space_group_name_H-M   'P 1'
#
loop_
_entity.id
_entity.type
_entity.pdbx_description
1 polymer ?
#
loop_
_entity_poly.entity_id
_entity_poly.type
_entity_poly.pdbx_seq_one_letter_code
_entity_poly.pdbx_strand_id
1 'polypeptide(L)'
;DRRMVDAYVHYCEVLFDRYKGKVKYWLTFNEINMLLHLPFTGAGLVFYPGENVQQVEYQAAHHELVASAKAVKLAHEKMPGAMVGCMLAAGGYPRRTGSGPRQLLLYRCAGPGSLPGVGKKADGEIRLKDYSKEEFMLLCK
;
A
#
# COMPACT_ATOMS: atom_id res chain seq x y z
N ASP A 1 6.68 -1.71 -10.71
CA ASP A 1 6.57 -2.98 -11.44
C ASP A 1 5.77 -3.99 -10.62
N ARG A 2 4.76 -4.62 -11.23
CA ARG A 2 3.86 -5.59 -10.56
C ARG A 2 4.59 -6.79 -9.96
N ARG A 3 5.69 -7.21 -10.57
CA ARG A 3 6.53 -8.32 -10.09
C ARG A 3 7.10 -8.08 -8.70
N MET A 4 7.23 -6.82 -8.27
CA MET A 4 7.69 -6.48 -6.93
C MET A 4 6.77 -6.96 -5.82
N VAL A 5 5.47 -7.10 -6.09
CA VAL A 5 4.51 -7.66 -5.13
C VAL A 5 4.89 -9.09 -4.77
N ASP A 6 5.14 -9.92 -5.77
CA ASP A 6 5.46 -11.33 -5.55
C ASP A 6 6.87 -11.50 -4.95
N ALA A 7 7.82 -10.68 -5.39
CA ALA A 7 9.17 -10.65 -4.80
C ALA A 7 9.14 -10.27 -3.31
N TYR A 8 8.34 -9.26 -2.95
CA TYR A 8 8.16 -8.86 -1.56
C TYR A 8 7.50 -9.95 -0.71
N VAL A 9 6.45 -10.59 -1.23
CA VAL A 9 5.77 -11.69 -0.53
C VAL A 9 6.71 -12.86 -0.30
N HIS A 10 7.53 -13.22 -1.29
CA HIS A 10 8.55 -14.26 -1.14
C HIS A 10 9.61 -13.88 -0.08
N TYR A 11 10.07 -12.63 -0.08
CA TYR A 11 10.97 -12.13 0.97
C TYR A 11 10.34 -12.27 2.37
N CYS A 12 9.08 -11.87 2.52
CA CYS A 12 8.35 -12.03 3.78
C CYS A 12 8.23 -13.50 4.18
N GLU A 13 7.97 -14.40 3.22
CA GLU A 13 7.88 -15.83 3.47
C GLU A 13 9.16 -16.39 4.11
N VAL A 14 10.30 -16.06 3.53
CA VAL A 14 11.61 -16.48 4.05
C VAL A 14 11.84 -15.96 5.47
N LEU A 15 11.47 -14.70 5.74
CA LEU A 15 11.59 -14.12 7.08
C LEU A 15 10.66 -14.78 8.08
N PHE A 16 9.42 -15.04 7.72
CA PHE A 16 8.45 -15.70 8.60
C PHE A 16 8.90 -17.11 8.97
N ASP A 17 9.41 -17.90 8.02
CA ASP A 17 9.94 -19.22 8.29
C ASP A 17 11.18 -19.17 9.20
N ARG A 18 12.06 -18.20 9.00
CA ARG A 18 13.29 -18.03 9.79
C ARG A 18 13.03 -17.57 11.23
N TYR A 19 12.03 -16.72 11.43
CA TYR A 19 11.76 -16.08 12.71
C TYR A 19 10.47 -16.56 13.40
N LYS A 20 9.82 -17.58 12.86
CA LYS A 20 8.67 -18.25 13.48
C LYS A 20 8.96 -18.62 14.93
N GLY A 21 8.04 -18.21 15.81
CA GLY A 21 8.16 -18.43 17.26
C GLY A 21 9.13 -17.49 17.99
N LYS A 22 9.88 -16.65 17.28
CA LYS A 22 10.85 -15.71 17.86
C LYS A 22 10.33 -14.27 17.84
N VAL A 23 9.55 -13.91 16.82
CA VAL A 23 9.00 -12.56 16.63
C VAL A 23 7.49 -12.64 16.57
N LYS A 24 6.80 -11.85 17.41
CA LYS A 24 5.35 -11.79 17.49
C LYS A 24 4.77 -10.61 16.71
N TYR A 25 5.47 -9.47 16.70
CA TYR A 25 4.99 -8.21 16.13
C TYR A 25 5.77 -7.87 14.87
N TRP A 26 5.03 -7.61 13.78
CA TRP A 26 5.59 -7.35 12.46
C TRP A 26 4.99 -6.08 11.86
N LEU A 27 5.80 -5.35 11.13
CA LEU A 27 5.34 -4.24 10.30
C LEU A 27 5.75 -4.52 8.85
N THR A 28 4.81 -4.39 7.91
CA THR A 28 5.06 -4.68 6.50
C THR A 28 5.83 -3.56 5.82
N PHE A 29 5.32 -2.33 5.88
CA PHE A 29 5.94 -1.16 5.27
C PHE A 29 6.09 -0.04 6.30
N ASN A 30 7.18 0.72 6.14
CA ASN A 30 7.40 1.93 6.90
C ASN A 30 6.71 3.10 6.19
N GLU A 31 5.82 3.79 6.91
CA GLU A 31 5.19 5.04 6.46
C GLU A 31 4.68 4.99 5.01
N ILE A 32 3.94 3.95 4.65
CA ILE A 32 3.45 3.69 3.29
C ILE A 32 2.77 4.90 2.64
N ASN A 33 2.17 5.78 3.43
CA ASN A 33 1.54 7.01 2.97
C ASN A 33 2.53 8.11 2.57
N MET A 34 3.80 8.00 2.97
CA MET A 34 4.84 8.96 2.60
C MET A 34 5.31 8.81 1.15
N LEU A 35 4.97 7.72 0.47
CA LEU A 35 5.22 7.54 -0.96
C LEU A 35 4.75 8.74 -1.80
N LEU A 36 3.60 9.33 -1.47
CA LEU A 36 3.05 10.50 -2.17
C LEU A 36 3.81 11.82 -1.92
N HIS A 37 4.72 11.85 -0.94
CA HIS A 37 5.53 13.01 -0.59
C HIS A 37 7.01 12.80 -0.89
N LEU A 38 7.47 11.58 -0.72
CA LEU A 38 8.87 11.16 -0.88
C LEU A 38 8.92 9.89 -1.74
N PRO A 39 8.54 9.97 -3.03
CA PRO A 39 8.33 8.79 -3.88
C PRO A 39 9.58 7.92 -4.06
N PHE A 40 10.76 8.52 -4.14
CA PHE A 40 12.01 7.75 -4.24
C PHE A 40 12.31 7.01 -2.92
N THR A 41 12.25 7.71 -1.79
CA THR A 41 12.56 7.11 -0.49
C THR A 41 11.49 6.11 -0.05
N GLY A 42 10.22 6.41 -0.34
CA GLY A 42 9.07 5.57 0.06
C GLY A 42 8.93 4.29 -0.78
N ALA A 43 9.17 4.38 -2.09
CA ALA A 43 8.91 3.26 -3.01
C ALA A 43 9.96 3.08 -4.12
N GLY A 44 11.10 3.76 -4.05
CA GLY A 44 12.15 3.67 -5.08
C GLY A 44 11.71 4.20 -6.44
N LEU A 45 10.74 5.13 -6.48
CA LEU A 45 10.19 5.63 -7.74
C LEU A 45 11.14 6.63 -8.40
N VAL A 46 11.39 6.40 -9.67
CA VAL A 46 12.07 7.33 -10.57
C VAL A 46 11.09 7.67 -11.70
N PHE A 47 10.95 8.95 -12.01
CA PHE A 47 10.02 9.42 -13.04
C PHE A 47 10.79 9.75 -14.32
N TYR A 48 10.16 9.44 -15.45
CA TYR A 48 10.70 9.75 -16.77
C TYR A 48 9.94 10.94 -17.41
N PRO A 49 10.57 11.67 -18.31
CA PRO A 49 9.91 12.77 -19.03
C PRO A 49 8.61 12.30 -19.72
N GLY A 50 7.52 13.02 -19.50
CA GLY A 50 6.20 12.72 -20.09
C GLY A 50 5.35 11.74 -19.30
N GLU A 51 5.84 11.16 -18.20
CA GLU A 51 4.99 10.34 -17.33
C GLU A 51 4.03 11.17 -16.49
N ASN A 52 2.84 10.64 -16.27
CA ASN A 52 1.92 11.17 -15.27
C ASN A 52 2.37 10.74 -13.88
N VAL A 53 3.09 11.61 -13.18
CA VAL A 53 3.68 11.35 -11.86
C VAL A 53 2.63 10.82 -10.88
N GLN A 54 1.46 11.42 -10.82
CA GLN A 54 0.41 10.98 -9.89
C GLN A 54 -0.09 9.57 -10.22
N GLN A 55 -0.25 9.25 -11.51
CA GLN A 55 -0.65 7.89 -11.93
C GLN A 55 0.39 6.86 -11.48
N VAL A 56 1.68 7.18 -11.60
CA VAL A 56 2.78 6.30 -11.18
C VAL A 56 2.79 6.12 -9.66
N GLU A 57 2.65 7.22 -8.91
CA GLU A 57 2.59 7.20 -7.44
C GLU A 57 1.42 6.35 -6.91
N TYR A 58 0.21 6.57 -7.42
CA TYR A 58 -0.96 5.80 -6.99
C TYR A 58 -0.87 4.33 -7.40
N GLN A 59 -0.30 4.04 -8.58
CA GLN A 59 -0.07 2.66 -9.00
C GLN A 59 0.93 1.95 -8.09
N ALA A 60 2.00 2.64 -7.68
CA ALA A 60 2.98 2.11 -6.74
C ALA A 60 2.36 1.88 -5.36
N ALA A 61 1.61 2.85 -4.84
CA ALA A 61 0.88 2.71 -3.58
C ALA A 61 -0.08 1.50 -3.59
N HIS A 62 -0.78 1.29 -4.71
CA HIS A 62 -1.62 0.10 -4.88
C HIS A 62 -0.81 -1.20 -4.78
N HIS A 63 0.35 -1.27 -5.45
CA HIS A 63 1.21 -2.45 -5.37
C HIS A 63 1.73 -2.71 -3.95
N GLU A 64 2.13 -1.67 -3.21
CA GLU A 64 2.55 -1.80 -1.81
C GLU A 64 1.43 -2.29 -0.91
N LEU A 65 0.22 -1.75 -1.06
CA LEU A 65 -0.95 -2.18 -0.28
C LEU A 65 -1.30 -3.64 -0.57
N VAL A 66 -1.28 -4.07 -1.83
CA VAL A 66 -1.50 -5.47 -2.22
C VAL A 66 -0.41 -6.38 -1.65
N ALA A 67 0.84 -5.96 -1.72
CA ALA A 67 1.97 -6.72 -1.17
C ALA A 67 1.83 -6.86 0.36
N SER A 68 1.47 -5.78 1.05
CA SER A 68 1.18 -5.79 2.49
C SER A 68 0.05 -6.77 2.84
N ALA A 69 -1.08 -6.70 2.13
CA ALA A 69 -2.22 -7.58 2.40
C ALA A 69 -1.89 -9.07 2.17
N LYS A 70 -1.15 -9.39 1.11
CA LYS A 70 -0.66 -10.75 0.85
C LYS A 70 0.30 -11.23 1.93
N ALA A 71 1.22 -10.37 2.38
CA ALA A 71 2.16 -10.68 3.46
C ALA A 71 1.44 -10.92 4.79
N VAL A 72 0.44 -10.09 5.13
CA VAL A 72 -0.39 -10.29 6.34
C VAL A 72 -1.10 -11.63 6.30
N LYS A 73 -1.74 -11.97 5.18
CA LYS A 73 -2.40 -13.26 5.01
C LYS A 73 -1.42 -14.42 5.21
N LEU A 74 -0.28 -14.38 4.54
CA LEU A 74 0.77 -15.39 4.65
C LEU A 74 1.31 -15.51 6.09
N ALA A 75 1.50 -14.38 6.78
CA ALA A 75 1.94 -14.37 8.18
C ALA A 75 0.96 -15.10 9.10
N HIS A 76 -0.34 -14.86 8.95
CA HIS A 76 -1.36 -15.53 9.76
C HIS A 76 -1.45 -17.03 9.46
N GLU A 77 -1.20 -17.45 8.21
CA GLU A 77 -1.14 -18.86 7.83
C GLU A 77 0.07 -19.57 8.43
N LYS A 78 1.25 -18.93 8.40
CA LYS A 78 2.51 -19.52 8.88
C LYS A 78 2.73 -19.38 10.38
N MET A 79 2.23 -18.32 10.97
CA MET A 79 2.46 -17.94 12.38
C MET A 79 1.13 -17.56 13.06
N PRO A 80 0.29 -18.53 13.42
CA PRO A 80 -0.95 -18.25 14.17
C PRO A 80 -0.64 -17.46 15.44
N GLY A 81 -1.31 -16.31 15.62
CA GLY A 81 -1.11 -15.42 16.76
C GLY A 81 -0.05 -14.32 16.55
N ALA A 82 0.63 -14.26 15.40
CA ALA A 82 1.42 -13.09 15.03
C ALA A 82 0.52 -11.88 14.78
N MET A 83 0.99 -10.71 15.20
CA MET A 83 0.33 -9.43 14.95
C MET A 83 1.10 -8.68 13.86
N VAL A 84 0.40 -8.39 12.77
CA VAL A 84 1.01 -7.76 11.59
C VAL A 84 0.25 -6.50 11.23
N GLY A 85 0.98 -5.42 11.02
CA GLY A 85 0.43 -4.13 10.62
C GLY A 85 1.32 -3.41 9.60
N CYS A 86 1.01 -2.16 9.33
CA CYS A 86 1.88 -1.24 8.62
C CYS A 86 2.04 0.05 9.42
N MET A 87 3.16 0.73 9.22
CA MET A 87 3.39 2.04 9.83
C MET A 87 2.80 3.13 8.94
N LEU A 88 2.16 4.10 9.58
CA LEU A 88 1.69 5.32 8.94
C LEU A 88 2.38 6.54 9.55
N ALA A 89 2.84 7.47 8.72
CA ALA A 89 3.25 8.78 9.16
C ALA A 89 2.00 9.60 9.50
N ALA A 90 1.67 9.69 10.78
CA ALA A 90 0.60 10.50 11.31
C ALA A 90 1.19 11.80 11.87
N GLY A 91 1.61 12.71 11.00
CA GLY A 91 1.97 14.08 11.40
C GLY A 91 0.73 14.87 11.73
N GLY A 92 0.69 15.51 12.90
CA GLY A 92 -0.33 16.50 13.23
C GLY A 92 -0.19 17.74 12.36
N TYR A 93 -0.70 17.70 11.14
CA TYR A 93 -0.87 18.92 10.36
C TYR A 93 -2.03 19.72 10.97
N PRO A 94 -1.81 20.99 11.36
CA PRO A 94 -2.91 21.86 11.74
C PRO A 94 -3.90 21.89 10.59
N ARG A 95 -5.17 21.66 10.88
CA ARG A 95 -6.28 21.76 9.93
C ARG A 95 -6.24 23.13 9.26
N ARG A 96 -5.66 23.24 8.09
CA ARG A 96 -5.98 24.34 7.19
C ARG A 96 -7.29 23.96 6.51
N THR A 97 -8.32 24.70 6.86
CA THR A 97 -9.65 24.66 6.24
C THR A 97 -9.52 24.67 4.72
N GLY A 98 -9.99 23.61 4.05
CA GLY A 98 -10.16 23.55 2.61
C GLY A 98 -9.38 22.48 1.84
N SER A 99 -8.38 21.83 2.41
CA SER A 99 -7.71 20.69 1.77
C SER A 99 -7.99 19.43 2.56
N GLY A 100 -8.99 18.67 2.16
CA GLY A 100 -9.20 17.31 2.67
C GLY A 100 -7.93 16.48 2.44
N PRO A 101 -7.52 15.66 3.41
CA PRO A 101 -6.21 15.02 3.36
C PRO A 101 -6.13 14.07 2.16
N ARG A 102 -5.12 14.27 1.31
CA ARG A 102 -4.76 13.34 0.23
C ARG A 102 -4.55 11.90 0.75
N GLN A 103 -4.16 11.77 2.00
CA GLN A 103 -4.01 10.50 2.72
C GLN A 103 -5.31 9.70 2.84
N LEU A 104 -6.46 10.37 2.95
CA LEU A 104 -7.75 9.67 3.04
C LEU A 104 -8.14 8.99 1.72
N LEU A 105 -7.54 9.39 0.59
CA LEU A 105 -7.85 8.80 -0.71
C LEU A 105 -7.31 7.37 -0.84
N LEU A 106 -6.16 7.07 -0.27
CA LEU A 106 -5.62 5.70 -0.24
C LEU A 106 -6.54 4.76 0.54
N TYR A 107 -7.20 5.26 1.59
CA TYR A 107 -8.16 4.47 2.38
C TYR A 107 -9.57 4.47 1.81
N ARG A 108 -9.97 5.51 1.07
CA ARG A 108 -11.29 5.57 0.44
C ARG A 108 -11.43 4.67 -0.77
N CYS A 109 -10.35 4.29 -1.41
CA CYS A 109 -10.39 3.27 -2.46
C CYS A 109 -10.82 1.89 -1.94
N ALA A 110 -10.78 1.66 -0.63
CA ALA A 110 -11.16 0.42 0.02
C ALA A 110 -12.55 0.47 0.70
N GLY A 111 -13.32 1.54 0.55
CA GLY A 111 -14.66 1.65 1.15
C GLY A 111 -15.73 0.88 0.37
N PRO A 112 -16.73 0.29 1.05
CA PRO A 112 -17.85 -0.37 0.38
C PRO A 112 -18.60 0.65 -0.49
N GLY A 113 -18.67 0.38 -1.80
CA GLY A 113 -19.40 1.19 -2.79
C GLY A 113 -18.56 2.08 -3.69
N SER A 114 -17.23 2.17 -3.52
CA SER A 114 -16.35 2.77 -4.51
C SER A 114 -15.92 1.73 -5.54
N LEU A 115 -15.95 2.08 -6.82
CA LEU A 115 -15.37 1.22 -7.85
C LEU A 115 -13.87 1.07 -7.58
N PRO A 116 -13.37 -0.17 -7.40
CA PRO A 116 -11.96 -0.39 -7.15
C PRO A 116 -11.12 0.16 -8.32
N GLY A 117 -10.06 0.88 -8.00
CA GLY A 117 -9.11 1.36 -9.00
C GLY A 117 -9.43 2.71 -9.64
N VAL A 118 -10.47 3.42 -9.20
CA VAL A 118 -10.78 4.76 -9.71
C VAL A 118 -10.75 5.79 -8.60
N GLY A 119 -9.77 6.66 -8.63
CA GLY A 119 -9.68 7.86 -7.79
C GLY A 119 -10.10 9.10 -8.60
N LYS A 120 -11.08 9.87 -8.13
CA LYS A 120 -11.40 11.17 -8.71
C LYS A 120 -10.60 12.27 -8.02
N LYS A 121 -9.84 13.00 -8.77
CA LYS A 121 -9.20 14.26 -8.38
C LYS A 121 -9.73 15.41 -9.22
N ALA A 122 -9.51 16.64 -8.74
CA ALA A 122 -9.83 17.87 -9.48
C ALA A 122 -9.20 17.91 -10.88
N ASP A 123 -8.09 17.20 -11.09
CA ASP A 123 -7.25 17.29 -12.29
C ASP A 123 -7.32 16.06 -13.21
N GLY A 124 -8.22 15.08 -12.95
CA GLY A 124 -8.38 13.91 -13.82
C GLY A 124 -8.65 12.59 -13.09
N GLU A 125 -8.93 11.56 -13.88
CA GLU A 125 -9.21 10.21 -13.41
C GLU A 125 -7.91 9.40 -13.31
N ILE A 126 -7.61 8.87 -12.10
CA ILE A 126 -6.50 7.94 -11.89
C ILE A 126 -7.05 6.53 -12.03
N ARG A 127 -6.48 5.75 -12.96
CA ARG A 127 -6.86 4.36 -13.20
C ARG A 127 -5.73 3.44 -12.77
N LEU A 128 -5.98 2.62 -11.76
CA LEU A 128 -5.04 1.56 -11.38
C LEU A 128 -5.06 0.43 -12.40
N LYS A 129 -3.88 -0.06 -12.74
CA LYS A 129 -3.66 -1.19 -13.65
C LYS A 129 -3.30 -2.44 -12.85
N ASP A 130 -3.34 -3.59 -13.52
CA ASP A 130 -2.91 -4.88 -12.95
C ASP A 130 -3.63 -5.26 -11.66
N TYR A 131 -4.93 -5.06 -11.65
CA TYR A 131 -5.83 -5.23 -10.53
C TYR A 131 -6.65 -6.51 -10.67
N SER A 132 -6.69 -7.35 -9.62
CA SER A 132 -7.56 -8.52 -9.55
C SER A 132 -8.66 -8.37 -8.49
N LYS A 133 -9.78 -9.07 -8.69
CA LYS A 133 -10.90 -9.08 -7.74
C LYS A 133 -10.47 -9.66 -6.38
N GLU A 134 -9.61 -10.68 -6.40
CA GLU A 134 -9.08 -11.32 -5.19
C GLU A 134 -8.22 -10.35 -4.37
N GLU A 135 -7.37 -9.58 -5.03
CA GLU A 135 -6.52 -8.56 -4.38
C GLU A 135 -7.35 -7.46 -3.75
N PHE A 136 -8.43 -7.03 -4.43
CA PHE A 136 -9.37 -6.08 -3.83
C PHE A 136 -10.01 -6.64 -2.56
N MET A 137 -10.46 -7.89 -2.59
CA MET A 137 -11.07 -8.53 -1.41
C MET A 137 -10.09 -8.67 -0.25
N LEU A 138 -8.78 -8.78 -0.51
CA LEU A 138 -7.76 -8.75 0.54
C LEU A 138 -7.60 -7.37 1.18
N LEU A 139 -7.74 -6.30 0.40
CA LEU A 139 -7.64 -4.92 0.89
C LEU A 139 -8.87 -4.49 1.70
N CYS A 140 -10.02 -5.16 1.52
CA CYS A 140 -11.28 -4.84 2.20
C CYS A 140 -11.48 -5.59 3.53
N LYS A 141 -10.60 -6.51 3.89
CA LYS A 141 -10.62 -7.28 5.15
C LYS A 141 -9.74 -6.65 6.22
#